data_3253ee2ba966c74063b23ae3dc56ceea
#
_entry.id   3253ee2ba966c74063b23ae3dc56ceea
#
_cell.length_a   1.000
_cell.length_b   1.000
_cell.length_c   1.000
_cell.angle_alpha   90.00
_cell.angle_beta   90.00
_cell.angle_gamma   90.00
#
_symmetry.space_group_name_H-M   'P 1'
#
loop_
_entity.id
_entity.type
_entity.pdbx_description
1 polymer ?
#
loop_
_entity_poly.entity_id
_entity_poly.type
_entity_poly.pdbx_seq_one_letter_code
_entity_poly.pdbx_strand_id
1 'polypeptide(L)'
;AARKDTDISVPVPLKSVLAPESIDLTRGSYVVMDGVYHAYLIVPSDGYNPRVVAGWTSILVNAGEGIDVDFFFSREPKERIQAKLGQQIRINRSRLKDTSDTNTDFDDFESAIRSGYFLKEGLANYEDFYYCNTLVTVTADTLENLEWRISEVRRLMISQDMDIRICRFRQEQALLSILPFCKLDKKLFEASKRNMLTSSAASCYPFTSFEMSDENI
;
A
#
# COMPACT_ATOMS: atom_id res chain seq x y z
N ALA A 1 0.36 -12.36 33.69
CA ALA A 1 -0.70 -13.34 33.46
C ALA A 1 -0.10 -14.74 33.57
N ALA A 2 -0.64 -15.59 34.47
CA ALA A 2 -0.16 -16.94 34.65
C ALA A 2 -0.52 -17.77 33.40
N ARG A 3 0.49 -18.35 32.75
CA ARG A 3 0.30 -19.40 31.74
C ARG A 3 -0.47 -20.51 32.40
N LYS A 4 -1.71 -20.74 31.98
CA LYS A 4 -2.42 -21.97 32.30
C LYS A 4 -1.63 -23.14 31.69
N ASP A 5 -1.17 -24.09 32.52
CA ASP A 5 -0.65 -25.37 32.04
C ASP A 5 -1.75 -26.04 31.19
N THR A 6 -1.57 -25.95 29.89
CA THR A 6 -2.44 -26.67 28.95
C THR A 6 -2.02 -28.11 28.95
N ASP A 7 -2.92 -29.00 29.40
CA ASP A 7 -2.75 -30.45 29.35
C ASP A 7 -2.56 -30.87 27.86
N ILE A 8 -1.34 -31.24 27.51
CA ILE A 8 -0.90 -31.59 26.14
C ILE A 8 -1.62 -32.83 25.60
N SER A 9 -2.34 -33.58 26.47
CA SER A 9 -3.05 -34.81 26.09
C SER A 9 -4.37 -34.57 25.34
N VAL A 10 -4.91 -33.33 25.34
CA VAL A 10 -6.14 -33.01 24.63
C VAL A 10 -5.79 -32.30 23.32
N PRO A 11 -6.19 -32.81 22.12
CA PRO A 11 -5.93 -32.16 20.86
C PRO A 11 -6.64 -30.79 20.83
N VAL A 12 -5.86 -29.73 20.87
CA VAL A 12 -6.36 -28.35 20.74
C VAL A 12 -6.83 -28.13 19.31
N PRO A 13 -8.09 -27.76 19.08
CA PRO A 13 -8.56 -27.49 17.72
C PRO A 13 -7.73 -26.32 17.09
N LEU A 14 -7.32 -26.49 15.85
CA LEU A 14 -6.48 -25.51 15.13
C LEU A 14 -7.04 -24.08 15.18
N LYS A 15 -8.38 -23.94 15.16
CA LYS A 15 -9.08 -22.66 15.31
C LYS A 15 -8.75 -21.95 16.64
N SER A 16 -8.56 -22.68 17.72
CA SER A 16 -8.25 -22.10 19.04
C SER A 16 -6.79 -21.65 19.16
N VAL A 17 -5.95 -22.02 18.18
CA VAL A 17 -4.55 -21.61 18.13
C VAL A 17 -4.37 -20.42 17.16
N LEU A 18 -5.14 -20.43 16.07
CA LEU A 18 -4.96 -19.46 14.98
C LEU A 18 -5.98 -18.31 14.99
N ALA A 19 -7.19 -18.56 15.50
CA ALA A 19 -8.22 -17.53 15.51
C ALA A 19 -8.15 -16.70 16.82
N PRO A 20 -8.33 -15.36 16.73
CA PRO A 20 -8.49 -14.54 17.91
C PRO A 20 -9.75 -14.95 18.69
N GLU A 21 -9.72 -14.81 20.01
CA GLU A 21 -10.87 -15.09 20.90
C GLU A 21 -11.99 -14.04 20.72
N SER A 22 -11.60 -12.80 20.42
CA SER A 22 -12.52 -11.68 20.22
C SER A 22 -12.08 -10.76 19.10
N ILE A 23 -13.04 -10.26 18.31
CA ILE A 23 -12.81 -9.23 17.29
C ILE A 23 -13.91 -8.17 17.42
N ASP A 24 -13.53 -6.93 17.71
CA ASP A 24 -14.43 -5.77 17.67
C ASP A 24 -14.21 -4.97 16.38
N LEU A 25 -15.21 -5.00 15.49
CA LEU A 25 -15.24 -4.30 14.20
C LEU A 25 -16.16 -3.06 14.23
N THR A 26 -16.65 -2.65 15.39
CA THR A 26 -17.63 -1.56 15.51
C THR A 26 -17.05 -0.18 15.22
N ARG A 27 -15.74 -0.05 15.28
CA ARG A 27 -15.03 1.22 15.07
C ARG A 27 -14.67 1.43 13.61
N GLY A 28 -14.89 2.65 13.12
CA GLY A 28 -14.63 2.98 11.71
C GLY A 28 -13.16 3.19 11.35
N SER A 29 -12.27 3.35 12.34
CA SER A 29 -10.86 3.71 12.12
C SER A 29 -9.84 2.70 12.64
N TYR A 30 -10.28 1.69 13.40
CA TYR A 30 -9.45 0.61 13.93
C TYR A 30 -10.29 -0.62 14.26
N VAL A 31 -9.64 -1.72 14.50
CA VAL A 31 -10.20 -3.01 14.96
C VAL A 31 -9.53 -3.34 16.28
N VAL A 32 -10.24 -3.99 17.19
CA VAL A 32 -9.64 -4.55 18.41
C VAL A 32 -9.73 -6.06 18.34
N MET A 33 -8.57 -6.73 18.43
CA MET A 33 -8.49 -8.19 18.47
C MET A 33 -7.75 -8.60 19.74
N ASP A 34 -8.43 -9.37 20.61
CA ASP A 34 -7.89 -9.83 21.90
C ASP A 34 -7.31 -8.71 22.78
N GLY A 35 -7.92 -7.52 22.71
CA GLY A 35 -7.48 -6.34 23.47
C GLY A 35 -6.37 -5.55 22.80
N VAL A 36 -5.85 -5.99 21.65
CA VAL A 36 -4.84 -5.29 20.85
C VAL A 36 -5.51 -4.46 19.76
N TYR A 37 -5.08 -3.23 19.59
CA TYR A 37 -5.61 -2.28 18.62
C TYR A 37 -4.87 -2.39 17.29
N HIS A 38 -5.62 -2.49 16.18
CA HIS A 38 -5.09 -2.60 14.82
C HIS A 38 -5.74 -1.53 13.95
N ALA A 39 -4.93 -0.77 13.25
CA ALA A 39 -5.42 0.18 12.23
C ALA A 39 -4.81 -0.16 10.87
N TYR A 40 -5.65 -0.15 9.84
CA TYR A 40 -5.25 -0.42 8.47
C TYR A 40 -5.23 0.88 7.68
N LEU A 41 -4.11 1.12 6.99
CA LEU A 41 -3.90 2.31 6.19
C LEU A 41 -3.53 1.91 4.76
N ILE A 42 -3.88 2.76 3.79
CA ILE A 42 -3.48 2.60 2.39
C ILE A 42 -2.75 3.83 1.90
N VAL A 43 -1.83 3.63 0.95
CA VAL A 43 -1.30 4.71 0.13
C VAL A 43 -2.31 4.95 -1.01
N PRO A 44 -3.01 6.09 -1.06
CA PRO A 44 -4.00 6.33 -2.11
C PRO A 44 -3.34 6.47 -3.48
N SER A 45 -4.12 6.28 -4.56
CA SER A 45 -3.60 6.31 -5.93
C SER A 45 -2.88 7.62 -6.29
N ASP A 46 -3.30 8.72 -5.69
CA ASP A 46 -2.72 10.07 -5.82
C ASP A 46 -1.64 10.38 -4.78
N GLY A 47 -1.44 9.49 -3.80
CA GLY A 47 -0.51 9.68 -2.69
C GLY A 47 0.91 9.17 -2.92
N TYR A 48 1.22 8.60 -4.08
CA TYR A 48 2.57 8.13 -4.38
C TYR A 48 3.42 9.24 -5.00
N ASN A 49 4.65 9.40 -4.53
CA ASN A 49 5.62 10.25 -5.22
C ASN A 49 5.88 9.69 -6.64
N PRO A 50 5.78 10.50 -7.69
CA PRO A 50 6.05 10.06 -9.06
C PRO A 50 7.53 9.69 -9.29
N ARG A 51 8.43 10.15 -8.43
CA ARG A 51 9.88 9.91 -8.52
C ARG A 51 10.37 9.30 -7.22
N VAL A 52 10.37 7.99 -7.16
CA VAL A 52 10.90 7.24 -6.02
C VAL A 52 12.29 6.68 -6.33
N VAL A 53 13.13 6.58 -5.30
CA VAL A 53 14.44 5.92 -5.38
C VAL A 53 14.27 4.41 -5.23
N ALA A 54 15.25 3.64 -5.67
CA ALA A 54 15.28 2.19 -5.42
C ALA A 54 15.27 1.92 -3.90
N GLY A 55 14.46 0.95 -3.48
CA GLY A 55 14.32 0.58 -2.06
C GLY A 55 13.52 1.58 -1.21
N TRP A 56 12.75 2.48 -1.82
CA TRP A 56 11.94 3.47 -1.10
C TRP A 56 10.99 2.84 -0.06
N THR A 57 10.58 1.61 -0.29
CA THR A 57 9.71 0.85 0.62
C THR A 57 10.41 0.44 1.91
N SER A 58 11.75 0.46 1.96
CA SER A 58 12.53 0.10 3.14
C SER A 58 12.22 1.00 4.34
N ILE A 59 11.84 2.26 4.11
CA ILE A 59 11.46 3.18 5.19
C ILE A 59 10.20 2.71 5.93
N LEU A 60 9.26 2.07 5.22
CA LEU A 60 8.07 1.49 5.85
C LEU A 60 8.37 0.18 6.54
N VAL A 61 9.14 -0.71 5.89
CA VAL A 61 9.49 -2.03 6.43
C VAL A 61 10.35 -1.89 7.70
N ASN A 62 11.17 -0.84 7.77
CA ASN A 62 12.01 -0.54 8.93
C ASN A 62 11.39 0.50 9.89
N ALA A 63 10.09 0.79 9.76
CA ALA A 63 9.42 1.82 10.56
C ALA A 63 9.28 1.46 12.06
N GLY A 64 9.56 0.22 12.43
CA GLY A 64 9.61 -0.24 13.82
C GLY A 64 8.58 -1.32 14.16
N GLU A 65 8.57 -1.72 15.42
CA GLU A 65 7.69 -2.75 15.94
C GLU A 65 6.21 -2.36 15.84
N GLY A 66 5.36 -3.32 15.46
CA GLY A 66 3.93 -3.13 15.31
C GLY A 66 3.53 -2.40 14.01
N ILE A 67 4.41 -2.38 13.02
CA ILE A 67 4.12 -1.88 11.67
C ILE A 67 4.44 -2.98 10.68
N ASP A 68 3.40 -3.48 10.00
CA ASP A 68 3.49 -4.47 8.94
C ASP A 68 3.09 -3.85 7.61
N VAL A 69 3.73 -4.29 6.53
CA VAL A 69 3.50 -3.71 5.19
C VAL A 69 3.24 -4.82 4.19
N ASP A 70 2.09 -4.72 3.53
CA ASP A 70 1.66 -5.63 2.47
C ASP A 70 1.69 -4.94 1.11
N PHE A 71 2.43 -5.53 0.17
CA PHE A 71 2.47 -5.08 -1.22
C PHE A 71 1.73 -6.06 -2.11
N PHE A 72 0.72 -5.56 -2.82
CA PHE A 72 -0.05 -6.33 -3.78
C PHE A 72 0.33 -5.92 -5.20
N PHE A 73 0.93 -6.84 -5.95
CA PHE A 73 1.28 -6.63 -7.35
C PHE A 73 0.37 -7.45 -8.25
N SER A 74 -0.38 -6.77 -9.11
CA SER A 74 -1.26 -7.40 -10.11
C SER A 74 -0.75 -7.11 -11.51
N ARG A 75 -0.27 -8.15 -12.23
CA ARG A 75 0.13 -8.01 -13.63
C ARG A 75 -1.10 -7.91 -14.52
N GLU A 76 -1.06 -6.99 -15.48
CA GLU A 76 -2.12 -6.82 -16.49
C GLU A 76 -1.62 -7.13 -17.90
N PRO A 77 -2.48 -7.71 -18.76
CA PRO A 77 -2.12 -7.95 -20.17
C PRO A 77 -1.77 -6.66 -20.90
N LYS A 78 -0.64 -6.66 -21.64
CA LYS A 78 -0.12 -5.49 -22.37
C LYS A 78 -1.13 -4.88 -23.32
N GLU A 79 -1.81 -5.72 -24.10
CA GLU A 79 -2.76 -5.31 -25.14
C GLU A 79 -3.91 -4.48 -24.54
N ARG A 80 -4.45 -4.95 -23.41
CA ARG A 80 -5.52 -4.27 -22.68
C ARG A 80 -5.06 -2.90 -22.15
N ILE A 81 -3.87 -2.84 -21.58
CA ILE A 81 -3.31 -1.61 -21.04
C ILE A 81 -2.96 -0.63 -22.15
N GLN A 82 -2.36 -1.06 -23.26
CA GLN A 82 -2.04 -0.19 -24.39
C GLN A 82 -3.30 0.47 -24.97
N ALA A 83 -4.38 -0.29 -25.13
CA ALA A 83 -5.67 0.25 -25.59
C ALA A 83 -6.22 1.31 -24.60
N LYS A 84 -6.22 0.99 -23.31
CA LYS A 84 -6.69 1.89 -22.22
C LYS A 84 -5.87 3.18 -22.17
N LEU A 85 -4.53 3.08 -22.17
CA LEU A 85 -3.64 4.24 -22.18
C LEU A 85 -3.83 5.10 -23.43
N GLY A 86 -3.97 4.47 -24.61
CA GLY A 86 -4.25 5.19 -25.85
C GLY A 86 -5.55 5.97 -25.80
N GLN A 87 -6.59 5.42 -25.19
CA GLN A 87 -7.86 6.11 -24.99
C GLN A 87 -7.74 7.26 -23.99
N GLN A 88 -7.10 7.06 -22.84
CA GLN A 88 -6.90 8.09 -21.82
C GLN A 88 -6.08 9.28 -22.33
N ILE A 89 -4.99 9.01 -23.05
CA ILE A 89 -4.18 10.06 -23.69
C ILE A 89 -5.02 10.88 -24.66
N ARG A 90 -5.86 10.25 -25.49
CA ARG A 90 -6.74 10.99 -26.42
C ARG A 90 -7.74 11.87 -25.69
N ILE A 91 -8.38 11.36 -24.62
CA ILE A 91 -9.33 12.12 -23.82
C ILE A 91 -8.63 13.32 -23.16
N ASN A 92 -7.48 13.12 -22.52
CA ASN A 92 -6.76 14.20 -21.86
C ASN A 92 -6.25 15.24 -22.86
N ARG A 93 -5.82 14.85 -24.08
CA ARG A 93 -5.47 15.77 -25.15
C ARG A 93 -6.66 16.61 -25.65
N SER A 94 -7.85 16.01 -25.72
CA SER A 94 -9.06 16.76 -26.08
C SER A 94 -9.37 17.80 -25.01
N ARG A 95 -9.37 17.40 -23.73
CA ARG A 95 -9.59 18.30 -22.60
C ARG A 95 -8.58 19.43 -22.53
N LEU A 96 -7.30 19.12 -22.75
CA LEU A 96 -6.22 20.11 -22.76
C LEU A 96 -6.45 21.21 -23.81
N LYS A 97 -7.02 20.88 -24.98
CA LYS A 97 -7.33 21.86 -26.03
C LYS A 97 -8.47 22.82 -25.65
N ASP A 98 -9.38 22.33 -24.78
CA ASP A 98 -10.55 23.09 -24.33
C ASP A 98 -10.27 23.90 -23.05
N THR A 99 -9.07 23.77 -22.48
CA THR A 99 -8.67 24.40 -21.21
C THR A 99 -7.68 25.54 -21.48
N SER A 100 -7.84 26.67 -20.77
CA SER A 100 -6.89 27.79 -20.89
C SER A 100 -5.60 27.53 -20.10
N ASP A 101 -4.45 28.05 -20.59
CA ASP A 101 -3.12 27.91 -19.97
C ASP A 101 -3.04 28.41 -18.51
N THR A 102 -4.01 29.18 -18.06
CA THR A 102 -4.05 29.77 -16.70
C THR A 102 -4.81 28.91 -15.69
N ASN A 103 -5.33 27.75 -16.09
CA ASN A 103 -6.10 26.86 -15.25
C ASN A 103 -5.21 25.75 -14.68
N THR A 104 -5.31 25.46 -13.37
CA THR A 104 -4.65 24.32 -12.71
C THR A 104 -4.91 22.98 -13.41
N ASP A 105 -6.09 22.83 -14.03
CA ASP A 105 -6.44 21.64 -14.80
C ASP A 105 -5.53 21.42 -16.02
N PHE A 106 -4.93 22.48 -16.58
CA PHE A 106 -3.99 22.38 -17.71
C PHE A 106 -2.76 21.56 -17.36
N ASP A 107 -2.11 21.90 -16.25
CA ASP A 107 -0.92 21.19 -15.76
C ASP A 107 -1.23 19.73 -15.42
N ASP A 108 -2.40 19.45 -14.87
CA ASP A 108 -2.85 18.11 -14.54
C ASP A 108 -3.05 17.26 -15.81
N PHE A 109 -3.67 17.80 -16.85
CA PHE A 109 -3.84 17.10 -18.12
C PHE A 109 -2.50 16.88 -18.84
N GLU A 110 -1.61 17.87 -18.83
CA GLU A 110 -0.27 17.72 -19.42
C GLU A 110 0.52 16.64 -18.69
N SER A 111 0.53 16.64 -17.37
CA SER A 111 1.19 15.64 -16.54
C SER A 111 0.62 14.23 -16.77
N ALA A 112 -0.71 14.11 -16.88
CA ALA A 112 -1.38 12.84 -17.16
C ALA A 112 -1.02 12.30 -18.57
N ILE A 113 -0.93 13.18 -19.58
CA ILE A 113 -0.51 12.82 -20.94
C ILE A 113 0.94 12.33 -20.93
N ARG A 114 1.85 13.04 -20.27
CA ARG A 114 3.27 12.70 -20.15
C ARG A 114 3.45 11.34 -19.49
N SER A 115 2.77 11.12 -18.37
CA SER A 115 2.76 9.83 -17.65
C SER A 115 2.21 8.70 -18.52
N GLY A 116 1.16 8.95 -19.31
CA GLY A 116 0.61 7.96 -20.24
C GLY A 116 1.59 7.57 -21.34
N TYR A 117 2.36 8.52 -21.87
CA TYR A 117 3.41 8.22 -22.85
C TYR A 117 4.57 7.43 -22.25
N PHE A 118 5.02 7.81 -21.05
CA PHE A 118 6.05 7.08 -20.34
C PHE A 118 5.68 5.59 -20.16
N LEU A 119 4.45 5.31 -19.73
CA LEU A 119 3.98 3.93 -19.60
C LEU A 119 3.91 3.21 -20.96
N LYS A 120 3.48 3.89 -22.03
CA LYS A 120 3.46 3.30 -23.39
C LYS A 120 4.86 3.00 -23.91
N GLU A 121 5.82 3.85 -23.66
CA GLU A 121 7.22 3.66 -24.04
C GLU A 121 7.82 2.46 -23.32
N GLY A 122 7.64 2.33 -22.01
CA GLY A 122 8.10 1.15 -21.26
C GLY A 122 7.50 -0.15 -21.78
N LEU A 123 6.18 -0.17 -22.09
CA LEU A 123 5.53 -1.34 -22.70
C LEU A 123 6.11 -1.66 -24.09
N ALA A 124 6.50 -0.68 -24.88
CA ALA A 124 7.17 -0.86 -26.17
C ALA A 124 8.60 -1.41 -26.00
N ASN A 125 9.26 -1.08 -24.91
CA ASN A 125 10.60 -1.54 -24.53
C ASN A 125 10.56 -2.87 -23.73
N TYR A 126 9.55 -3.70 -23.94
CA TYR A 126 9.38 -5.04 -23.37
C TYR A 126 9.16 -5.10 -21.86
N GLU A 127 8.89 -3.97 -21.17
CA GLU A 127 8.45 -3.99 -19.80
C GLU A 127 7.02 -4.52 -19.67
N ASP A 128 6.71 -5.14 -18.55
CA ASP A 128 5.34 -5.51 -18.19
C ASP A 128 4.69 -4.40 -17.36
N PHE A 129 3.37 -4.43 -17.29
CA PHE A 129 2.57 -3.48 -16.52
C PHE A 129 1.98 -4.15 -15.29
N TYR A 130 2.07 -3.46 -14.17
CA TYR A 130 1.53 -3.87 -12.88
C TYR A 130 0.68 -2.78 -12.26
N TYR A 131 -0.36 -3.19 -11.54
CA TYR A 131 -0.92 -2.37 -10.48
C TYR A 131 -0.24 -2.76 -9.17
N CYS A 132 0.26 -1.76 -8.44
CA CYS A 132 0.77 -1.93 -7.09
C CYS A 132 -0.19 -1.27 -6.10
N ASN A 133 -0.46 -1.93 -5.00
CA ASN A 133 -1.21 -1.40 -3.87
C ASN A 133 -0.36 -1.61 -2.62
N THR A 134 -0.33 -0.61 -1.75
CA THR A 134 0.39 -0.67 -0.46
C THR A 134 -0.62 -0.56 0.66
N LEU A 135 -0.67 -1.57 1.50
CA LEU A 135 -1.47 -1.62 2.72
C LEU A 135 -0.51 -1.66 3.92
N VAL A 136 -0.77 -0.85 4.92
CA VAL A 136 0.04 -0.80 6.14
C VAL A 136 -0.85 -1.12 7.34
N THR A 137 -0.43 -2.08 8.13
CA THR A 137 -1.05 -2.42 9.40
C THR A 137 -0.26 -1.80 10.55
N VAL A 138 -0.94 -1.08 11.40
CA VAL A 138 -0.36 -0.50 12.62
C VAL A 138 -1.01 -1.15 13.82
N THR A 139 -0.21 -1.69 14.73
CA THR A 139 -0.65 -2.43 15.90
C THR A 139 -0.14 -1.78 17.18
N ALA A 140 -0.97 -1.72 18.23
CA ALA A 140 -0.58 -1.22 19.55
C ALA A 140 -1.46 -1.79 20.66
N ASP A 141 -0.93 -1.80 21.89
CA ASP A 141 -1.64 -2.29 23.09
C ASP A 141 -2.66 -1.28 23.62
N THR A 142 -2.53 -0.01 23.29
CA THR A 142 -3.43 1.08 23.69
C THR A 142 -3.84 1.93 22.51
N LEU A 143 -5.00 2.57 22.60
CA LEU A 143 -5.46 3.49 21.57
C LEU A 143 -4.54 4.69 21.39
N GLU A 144 -4.00 5.23 22.48
CA GLU A 144 -3.07 6.36 22.45
C GLU A 144 -1.78 6.00 21.69
N ASN A 145 -1.21 4.83 21.98
CA ASN A 145 -0.04 4.32 21.25
C ASN A 145 -0.35 4.05 19.79
N LEU A 146 -1.55 3.56 19.47
CA LEU A 146 -1.98 3.37 18.09
C LEU A 146 -2.00 4.69 17.32
N GLU A 147 -2.61 5.74 17.88
CA GLU A 147 -2.71 7.06 17.27
C GLU A 147 -1.31 7.70 17.10
N TRP A 148 -0.44 7.53 18.10
CA TRP A 148 0.96 7.97 18.01
C TRP A 148 1.69 7.27 16.86
N ARG A 149 1.63 5.93 16.78
CA ARG A 149 2.28 5.15 15.71
C ARG A 149 1.74 5.51 14.33
N ILE A 150 0.43 5.70 14.19
CA ILE A 150 -0.18 6.17 12.94
C ILE A 150 0.41 7.53 12.54
N SER A 151 0.62 8.43 13.50
CA SER A 151 1.21 9.74 13.25
C SER A 151 2.68 9.63 12.83
N GLU A 152 3.44 8.68 13.40
CA GLU A 152 4.81 8.39 12.98
C GLU A 152 4.87 7.87 11.54
N VAL A 153 4.04 6.88 11.19
CA VAL A 153 3.95 6.34 9.82
C VAL A 153 3.61 7.47 8.83
N ARG A 154 2.68 8.36 9.18
CA ARG A 154 2.36 9.52 8.34
C ARG A 154 3.56 10.45 8.15
N ARG A 155 4.31 10.75 9.21
CA ARG A 155 5.51 11.60 9.11
C ARG A 155 6.56 10.97 8.20
N LEU A 156 6.78 9.65 8.32
CA LEU A 156 7.68 8.91 7.44
C LEU A 156 7.25 9.02 5.97
N MET A 157 5.96 8.86 5.68
CA MET A 157 5.44 8.98 4.32
C MET A 157 5.56 10.40 3.78
N ILE A 158 5.23 11.41 4.57
CA ILE A 158 5.36 12.82 4.18
C ILE A 158 6.82 13.18 3.89
N SER A 159 7.80 12.62 4.62
CA SER A 159 9.23 12.83 4.35
C SER A 159 9.68 12.31 2.98
N GLN A 160 8.88 11.45 2.35
CA GLN A 160 9.09 10.93 0.99
C GLN A 160 8.13 11.57 -0.05
N ASP A 161 7.49 12.68 0.29
CA ASP A 161 6.44 13.31 -0.53
C ASP A 161 5.31 12.35 -0.90
N MET A 162 4.93 11.48 0.04
CA MET A 162 3.85 10.51 -0.11
C MET A 162 2.77 10.71 0.95
N ASP A 163 1.53 10.32 0.60
CA ASP A 163 0.39 10.34 1.52
C ASP A 163 0.01 8.91 1.94
N ILE A 164 -0.52 8.79 3.16
CA ILE A 164 -1.11 7.54 3.66
C ILE A 164 -2.38 7.86 4.44
N ARG A 165 -3.43 7.08 4.20
CA ARG A 165 -4.76 7.32 4.77
C ARG A 165 -5.30 6.08 5.48
N ILE A 166 -5.95 6.30 6.63
CA ILE A 166 -6.67 5.24 7.34
C ILE A 166 -7.82 4.74 6.47
N CYS A 167 -8.01 3.44 6.39
CA CYS A 167 -9.15 2.78 5.73
C CYS A 167 -10.45 2.98 6.53
N ARG A 168 -10.91 4.24 6.65
CA ARG A 168 -12.10 4.57 7.44
C ARG A 168 -13.33 3.82 6.93
N PHE A 169 -14.07 3.18 7.85
CA PHE A 169 -15.26 2.36 7.56
C PHE A 169 -14.98 1.18 6.60
N ARG A 170 -13.71 0.77 6.48
CA ARG A 170 -13.24 -0.38 5.67
C ARG A 170 -12.17 -1.19 6.38
N GLN A 171 -12.12 -1.09 7.69
CA GLN A 171 -11.15 -1.82 8.51
C GLN A 171 -11.33 -3.33 8.39
N GLU A 172 -12.58 -3.81 8.35
CA GLU A 172 -12.89 -5.23 8.11
C GLU A 172 -12.37 -5.73 6.75
N GLN A 173 -12.62 -4.96 5.67
CA GLN A 173 -12.14 -5.31 4.33
C GLN A 173 -10.60 -5.31 4.27
N ALA A 174 -9.96 -4.39 4.97
CA ALA A 174 -8.51 -4.33 5.07
C ALA A 174 -7.96 -5.52 5.87
N LEU A 175 -8.55 -5.85 7.03
CA LEU A 175 -8.23 -7.05 7.80
C LEU A 175 -8.31 -8.32 6.95
N LEU A 176 -9.40 -8.50 6.19
CA LEU A 176 -9.57 -9.67 5.32
C LEU A 176 -8.56 -9.70 4.17
N SER A 177 -8.06 -8.53 3.75
CA SER A 177 -7.10 -8.41 2.65
C SER A 177 -5.67 -8.79 3.07
N ILE A 178 -5.27 -8.57 4.32
CA ILE A 178 -3.94 -8.95 4.84
C ILE A 178 -3.82 -10.44 5.15
N LEU A 179 -4.95 -11.17 5.21
CA LEU A 179 -4.90 -12.61 5.38
C LEU A 179 -4.16 -13.26 4.21
N PRO A 180 -3.47 -14.41 4.41
CA PRO A 180 -2.58 -15.03 3.41
C PRO A 180 -3.31 -15.66 2.21
N PHE A 181 -4.42 -15.04 1.78
CA PHE A 181 -5.20 -15.43 0.59
C PHE A 181 -4.80 -14.64 -0.66
N CYS A 182 -3.85 -13.71 -0.55
CA CYS A 182 -3.38 -12.84 -1.65
C CYS A 182 -4.52 -12.11 -2.37
N LYS A 183 -5.57 -11.71 -1.63
CA LYS A 183 -6.76 -11.09 -2.19
C LYS A 183 -7.04 -9.75 -1.55
N LEU A 184 -6.76 -8.68 -2.29
CA LEU A 184 -7.12 -7.32 -1.88
C LEU A 184 -8.60 -7.03 -2.19
N ASP A 185 -9.33 -6.38 -1.25
CA ASP A 185 -10.70 -5.91 -1.49
C ASP A 185 -10.76 -4.99 -2.70
N LYS A 186 -11.82 -5.14 -3.52
CA LYS A 186 -11.96 -4.38 -4.78
C LYS A 186 -11.98 -2.87 -4.58
N LYS A 187 -12.59 -2.37 -3.51
CA LYS A 187 -12.68 -0.93 -3.25
C LYS A 187 -11.35 -0.37 -2.72
N LEU A 188 -10.64 -1.15 -1.91
CA LEU A 188 -9.28 -0.80 -1.49
C LEU A 188 -8.33 -0.82 -2.70
N PHE A 189 -8.42 -1.83 -3.56
CA PHE A 189 -7.68 -1.90 -4.81
C PHE A 189 -7.88 -0.64 -5.67
N GLU A 190 -9.13 -0.28 -5.95
CA GLU A 190 -9.43 0.91 -6.78
C GLU A 190 -8.97 2.23 -6.13
N ALA A 191 -9.00 2.32 -4.80
CA ALA A 191 -8.59 3.52 -4.07
C ALA A 191 -7.08 3.71 -3.97
N SER A 192 -6.28 2.63 -4.06
CA SER A 192 -4.84 2.66 -3.77
C SER A 192 -3.96 2.18 -4.92
N LYS A 193 -4.53 1.74 -6.05
CA LYS A 193 -3.74 1.20 -7.17
C LYS A 193 -2.82 2.25 -7.78
N ARG A 194 -1.56 1.89 -7.92
CA ARG A 194 -0.52 2.65 -8.64
C ARG A 194 -0.11 1.90 -9.90
N ASN A 195 -0.07 2.61 -11.03
CA ASN A 195 0.46 2.09 -12.28
C ASN A 195 1.98 1.99 -12.20
N MET A 196 2.54 0.83 -12.51
CA MET A 196 3.98 0.59 -12.48
C MET A 196 4.42 -0.23 -13.69
N LEU A 197 5.63 0.07 -14.18
CA LEU A 197 6.38 -0.79 -15.09
C LEU A 197 7.25 -1.78 -14.29
N THR A 198 7.82 -2.78 -14.95
CA THR A 198 8.69 -3.77 -14.30
C THR A 198 9.83 -3.13 -13.52
N SER A 199 10.50 -2.13 -14.08
CA SER A 199 11.59 -1.39 -13.45
C SER A 199 11.13 -0.68 -12.17
N SER A 200 9.94 -0.06 -12.21
CA SER A 200 9.35 0.60 -11.03
C SER A 200 8.92 -0.41 -9.98
N ALA A 201 8.39 -1.57 -10.38
CA ALA A 201 8.03 -2.63 -9.44
C ALA A 201 9.29 -3.21 -8.75
N ALA A 202 10.39 -3.37 -9.50
CA ALA A 202 11.66 -3.81 -8.94
C ALA A 202 12.23 -2.81 -7.92
N SER A 203 12.00 -1.50 -8.10
CA SER A 203 12.42 -0.48 -7.13
C SER A 203 11.69 -0.55 -5.79
N CYS A 204 10.55 -1.27 -5.73
CA CYS A 204 9.84 -1.51 -4.48
C CYS A 204 10.47 -2.60 -3.60
N TYR A 205 11.59 -3.23 -4.01
CA TYR A 205 12.28 -4.22 -3.18
C TYR A 205 12.79 -3.57 -1.89
N PRO A 206 12.29 -4.01 -0.70
CA PRO A 206 12.52 -3.28 0.54
C PRO A 206 13.83 -3.65 1.25
N PHE A 207 14.47 -4.77 0.87
CA PHE A 207 15.62 -5.30 1.57
C PHE A 207 16.93 -4.74 1.01
N THR A 208 16.99 -3.41 0.90
CA THR A 208 18.21 -2.68 0.54
C THR A 208 18.82 -2.13 1.82
N SER A 209 20.06 -2.51 2.12
CA SER A 209 20.84 -1.92 3.21
C SER A 209 21.87 -0.98 2.62
N PHE A 210 21.96 0.22 3.18
CA PHE A 210 23.04 1.18 2.91
C PHE A 210 24.15 1.09 3.97
N GLU A 211 23.95 0.29 5.01
CA GLU A 211 24.91 0.07 6.06
C GLU A 211 25.72 -1.20 5.74
N MET A 212 27.00 -1.03 5.53
CA MET A 212 27.97 -2.13 5.58
C MET A 212 28.55 -2.12 7.00
N SER A 213 28.10 -3.05 7.86
CA SER A 213 28.76 -3.30 9.13
C SER A 213 29.73 -4.47 8.94
N ASP A 214 31.00 -4.21 9.15
CA ASP A 214 32.01 -5.25 9.28
C ASP A 214 32.32 -5.41 10.77
N GLU A 215 31.94 -6.54 11.36
CA GLU A 215 32.17 -6.83 12.77
C GLU A 215 33.66 -7.11 13.07
N ASN A 216 34.53 -7.10 12.06
CA ASN A 216 35.94 -7.41 12.19
C ASN A 216 36.88 -6.22 12.02
N ILE A 217 36.40 -4.98 12.14
CA ILE A 217 37.24 -3.77 12.22
C ILE A 217 37.18 -3.16 13.60
#